data_e338c742080d9c46beeaedeba186849b
#
_entry.id   e338c742080d9c46beeaedeba186849b
#
_cell.length_a   1.000
_cell.length_b   1.000
_cell.length_c   1.000
_cell.angle_alpha   90.00
_cell.angle_beta   90.00
_cell.angle_gamma   90.00
#
_symmetry.space_group_name_H-M   'P 1'
#
loop_
_entity.id
_entity.type
_entity.pdbx_description
1 polymer ?
#
loop_
_entity_poly.entity_id
_entity_poly.type
_entity_poly.pdbx_seq_one_letter_code
_entity_poly.pdbx_strand_id
1 'polypeptide(L)'
;MNTYDDSTHTYTIGDKSVPSCTQVLKEAGLIDDSFFTPEAALRGQHVHTACALWDKGELDTCALDPVLVPYLEAWQKFRKDSGVTPAIIEEPFYSLEHSFAGCVDRAWLDGKHWVIADIKSGPLPDWLTLQLAGYSILVNAFSGMGVELRDNGSYCVKMVKTPELFKARRQFLEFLALVKKRRLETWTEKKA
;
A
#
# COMPACT_ATOMS: atom_id res chain seq x y z
N MET A 1 14.27 7.64 16.64
CA MET A 1 13.94 6.28 16.16
C MET A 1 12.68 6.38 15.32
N ASN A 2 12.53 5.62 14.23
CA ASN A 2 11.30 5.63 13.46
C ASN A 2 10.37 4.56 14.02
N THR A 3 9.07 4.85 14.16
CA THR A 3 8.09 3.91 14.72
C THR A 3 6.83 3.86 13.87
N TYR A 4 6.20 2.69 13.85
CA TYR A 4 4.90 2.43 13.27
C TYR A 4 3.99 1.85 14.34
N ASP A 5 2.84 2.45 14.51
CA ASP A 5 1.75 1.94 15.34
C ASP A 5 0.67 1.38 14.41
N ASP A 6 0.56 0.07 14.37
CA ASP A 6 -0.37 -0.65 13.49
C ASP A 6 -1.84 -0.39 13.88
N SER A 7 -2.12 -0.21 15.18
CA SER A 7 -3.49 -0.01 15.67
C SER A 7 -4.08 1.34 15.22
N THR A 8 -3.24 2.36 15.05
CA THR A 8 -3.64 3.71 14.64
C THR A 8 -3.18 4.08 13.23
N HIS A 9 -2.44 3.19 12.56
CA HIS A 9 -1.74 3.45 11.30
C HIS A 9 -0.92 4.74 11.33
N THR A 10 -0.26 5.00 12.45
CA THR A 10 0.52 6.22 12.66
C THR A 10 2.01 5.95 12.50
N TYR A 11 2.64 6.78 11.68
CA TYR A 11 4.09 6.73 11.41
C TYR A 11 4.77 7.93 12.06
N THR A 12 5.93 7.68 12.71
CA THR A 12 6.77 8.76 13.25
C THR A 12 8.20 8.65 12.75
N ILE A 13 8.81 9.80 12.46
CA ILE A 13 10.24 9.94 12.16
C ILE A 13 10.84 10.83 13.25
N GLY A 14 11.67 10.22 14.14
CA GLY A 14 12.07 10.88 15.38
C GLY A 14 10.84 11.13 16.26
N ASP A 15 10.60 12.41 16.58
CA ASP A 15 9.47 12.84 17.42
C ASP A 15 8.29 13.42 16.60
N LYS A 16 8.36 13.31 15.26
CA LYS A 16 7.36 13.92 14.37
C LYS A 16 6.49 12.87 13.68
N SER A 17 5.18 13.00 13.82
CA SER A 17 4.24 12.24 13.00
C SER A 17 4.35 12.68 11.55
N VAL A 18 4.40 11.69 10.64
CA VAL A 18 4.48 11.91 9.20
C VAL A 18 3.28 11.25 8.50
N PRO A 19 2.83 11.79 7.35
CA PRO A 19 1.74 11.18 6.62
C PRO A 19 2.17 9.85 5.99
N SER A 20 1.23 8.90 5.91
CA SER A 20 1.39 7.71 5.06
C SER A 20 1.09 8.03 3.59
N CYS A 21 1.51 7.14 2.67
CA CYS A 21 1.15 7.24 1.25
C CYS A 21 -0.35 7.43 1.06
N THR A 22 -1.18 6.61 1.70
CA THR A 22 -2.64 6.67 1.58
C THR A 22 -3.21 7.95 2.20
N GLN A 23 -2.67 8.40 3.35
CA GLN A 23 -3.08 9.67 3.95
C GLN A 23 -2.79 10.87 3.05
N VAL A 24 -1.64 10.89 2.35
CA VAL A 24 -1.32 11.93 1.36
C VAL A 24 -2.39 11.99 0.29
N LEU A 25 -2.78 10.86 -0.28
CA LEU A 25 -3.80 10.81 -1.35
C LEU A 25 -5.18 11.23 -0.83
N LYS A 26 -5.55 10.79 0.38
CA LYS A 26 -6.82 11.15 1.02
C LYS A 26 -6.89 12.65 1.32
N GLU A 27 -5.88 13.23 1.95
CA GLU A 27 -5.82 14.65 2.28
C GLU A 27 -5.66 15.56 1.04
N ALA A 28 -5.12 15.02 -0.05
CA ALA A 28 -5.11 15.69 -1.35
C ALA A 28 -6.48 15.67 -2.06
N GLY A 29 -7.47 14.92 -1.54
CA GLY A 29 -8.81 14.80 -2.12
C GLY A 29 -8.90 13.83 -3.30
N LEU A 30 -7.95 12.90 -3.42
CA LEU A 30 -7.93 11.88 -4.49
C LEU A 30 -8.63 10.59 -4.10
N ILE A 31 -8.80 10.33 -2.81
CA ILE A 31 -9.55 9.20 -2.29
C ILE A 31 -10.88 9.71 -1.75
N ASP A 32 -11.96 9.32 -2.41
CA ASP A 32 -13.31 9.47 -1.89
C ASP A 32 -13.66 8.19 -1.12
N ASP A 33 -13.72 8.30 0.20
CA ASP A 33 -14.06 7.19 1.08
C ASP A 33 -15.54 7.11 1.42
N SER A 34 -16.38 7.96 0.83
CA SER A 34 -17.83 7.96 1.05
C SER A 34 -18.51 6.65 0.62
N PHE A 35 -17.87 5.90 -0.29
CA PHE A 35 -18.35 4.60 -0.77
C PHE A 35 -17.71 3.39 -0.04
N PHE A 36 -16.75 3.62 0.86
CA PHE A 36 -16.14 2.53 1.62
C PHE A 36 -17.00 2.15 2.82
N THR A 37 -17.51 0.93 2.82
CA THR A 37 -18.19 0.41 3.99
C THR A 37 -17.19 -0.12 5.02
N PRO A 38 -17.50 -0.07 6.34
CA PRO A 38 -16.65 -0.67 7.37
C PRO A 38 -16.36 -2.16 7.11
N GLU A 39 -17.34 -2.89 6.59
CA GLU A 39 -17.21 -4.31 6.25
C GLU A 39 -16.20 -4.53 5.11
N ALA A 40 -16.22 -3.67 4.08
CA ALA A 40 -15.27 -3.76 2.97
C ALA A 40 -13.84 -3.42 3.43
N ALA A 41 -13.68 -2.45 4.32
CA ALA A 41 -12.40 -2.09 4.90
C ALA A 41 -11.84 -3.24 5.77
N LEU A 42 -12.67 -3.81 6.64
CA LEU A 42 -12.29 -4.95 7.50
C LEU A 42 -11.93 -6.19 6.67
N ARG A 43 -12.73 -6.50 5.65
CA ARG A 43 -12.41 -7.59 4.71
C ARG A 43 -11.05 -7.35 4.05
N GLY A 44 -10.78 -6.12 3.60
CA GLY A 44 -9.48 -5.76 3.01
C GLY A 44 -8.32 -6.07 3.95
N GLN A 45 -8.39 -5.63 5.21
CA GLN A 45 -7.40 -5.92 6.23
C GLN A 45 -7.18 -7.43 6.42
N HIS A 46 -8.27 -8.20 6.56
CA HIS A 46 -8.17 -9.64 6.75
C HIS A 46 -7.57 -10.35 5.52
N VAL A 47 -7.89 -9.90 4.30
CA VAL A 47 -7.30 -10.44 3.07
C VAL A 47 -5.78 -10.18 3.04
N HIS A 48 -5.33 -8.95 3.36
CA HIS A 48 -3.90 -8.62 3.46
C HIS A 48 -3.20 -9.50 4.49
N THR A 49 -3.79 -9.65 5.69
CA THR A 49 -3.25 -10.48 6.77
C THR A 49 -3.15 -11.95 6.34
N ALA A 50 -4.22 -12.52 5.75
CA ALA A 50 -4.22 -13.91 5.31
C ALA A 50 -3.16 -14.17 4.22
N CYS A 51 -3.06 -13.27 3.23
CA CYS A 51 -2.02 -13.36 2.19
C CYS A 51 -0.61 -13.21 2.78
N ALA A 52 -0.42 -12.35 3.78
CA ALA A 52 0.88 -12.16 4.43
C ALA A 52 1.30 -13.39 5.24
N LEU A 53 0.41 -13.94 6.04
CA LEU A 53 0.65 -15.16 6.81
C LEU A 53 0.94 -16.35 5.88
N TRP A 54 0.21 -16.44 4.76
CA TRP A 54 0.48 -17.50 3.78
C TRP A 54 1.86 -17.33 3.13
N ASP A 55 2.25 -16.13 2.72
CA ASP A 55 3.56 -15.85 2.15
C ASP A 55 4.71 -16.17 3.12
N LYS A 56 4.49 -15.99 4.43
CA LYS A 56 5.44 -16.32 5.51
C LYS A 56 5.41 -17.80 5.91
N GLY A 57 4.44 -18.59 5.43
CA GLY A 57 4.26 -19.98 5.84
C GLY A 57 3.68 -20.15 7.26
N GLU A 58 3.00 -19.11 7.76
CA GLU A 58 2.48 -19.03 9.13
C GLU A 58 0.94 -19.14 9.20
N LEU A 59 0.26 -19.25 8.04
CA LEU A 59 -1.19 -19.31 7.98
C LEU A 59 -1.73 -20.69 8.42
N ASP A 60 -2.56 -20.70 9.46
CA ASP A 60 -3.44 -21.84 9.75
C ASP A 60 -4.67 -21.80 8.82
N THR A 61 -4.63 -22.58 7.75
CA THR A 61 -5.73 -22.65 6.79
C THR A 61 -7.01 -23.26 7.36
N CYS A 62 -6.93 -24.04 8.44
CA CYS A 62 -8.11 -24.62 9.10
C CYS A 62 -8.88 -23.56 9.91
N ALA A 63 -8.20 -22.51 10.35
CA ALA A 63 -8.79 -21.40 11.09
C ALA A 63 -9.21 -20.22 10.20
N LEU A 64 -8.98 -20.30 8.88
CA LEU A 64 -9.30 -19.22 7.95
C LEU A 64 -10.83 -19.10 7.77
N ASP A 65 -11.33 -17.85 7.89
CA ASP A 65 -12.72 -17.56 7.59
C ASP A 65 -13.04 -17.94 6.12
N PRO A 66 -14.11 -18.74 5.87
CA PRO A 66 -14.49 -19.15 4.52
C PRO A 66 -14.68 -18.01 3.53
N VAL A 67 -15.07 -16.82 3.99
CA VAL A 67 -15.21 -15.61 3.16
C VAL A 67 -13.87 -15.16 2.57
N LEU A 68 -12.75 -15.46 3.22
CA LEU A 68 -11.41 -15.07 2.78
C LEU A 68 -10.76 -16.08 1.82
N VAL A 69 -11.27 -17.32 1.80
CA VAL A 69 -10.68 -18.42 0.99
C VAL A 69 -10.53 -18.04 -0.49
N PRO A 70 -11.55 -17.50 -1.19
CA PRO A 70 -11.40 -17.17 -2.60
C PRO A 70 -10.32 -16.10 -2.88
N TYR A 71 -10.18 -15.13 -1.98
CA TYR A 71 -9.13 -14.10 -2.11
C TYR A 71 -7.73 -14.68 -1.92
N LEU A 72 -7.57 -15.60 -0.96
CA LEU A 72 -6.31 -16.31 -0.76
C LEU A 72 -5.98 -17.21 -1.97
N GLU A 73 -6.96 -17.94 -2.52
CA GLU A 73 -6.79 -18.72 -3.74
C GLU A 73 -6.38 -17.86 -4.93
N ALA A 74 -6.99 -16.67 -5.08
CA ALA A 74 -6.60 -15.71 -6.09
C ALA A 74 -5.14 -15.25 -5.95
N TRP A 75 -4.69 -14.99 -4.71
CA TRP A 75 -3.29 -14.64 -4.41
C TRP A 75 -2.34 -15.80 -4.72
N GLN A 76 -2.66 -17.01 -4.27
CA GLN A 76 -1.88 -18.22 -4.55
C GLN A 76 -1.75 -18.47 -6.05
N LYS A 77 -2.84 -18.28 -6.79
CA LYS A 77 -2.85 -18.41 -8.24
C LYS A 77 -1.96 -17.35 -8.90
N PHE A 78 -2.06 -16.08 -8.50
CA PHE A 78 -1.15 -15.02 -8.98
C PHE A 78 0.31 -15.37 -8.74
N ARG A 79 0.67 -15.82 -7.51
CA ARG A 79 2.02 -16.22 -7.15
C ARG A 79 2.54 -17.37 -8.01
N LYS A 80 1.69 -18.36 -8.26
CA LYS A 80 2.02 -19.51 -9.12
C LYS A 80 2.22 -19.08 -10.59
N ASP A 81 1.29 -18.28 -11.12
CA ASP A 81 1.30 -17.87 -12.52
C ASP A 81 2.46 -16.90 -12.82
N SER A 82 2.80 -16.03 -11.89
CA SER A 82 3.90 -15.05 -12.04
C SER A 82 5.27 -15.58 -11.65
N GLY A 83 5.34 -16.63 -10.83
CA GLY A 83 6.59 -17.18 -10.29
C GLY A 83 7.34 -16.25 -9.32
N VAL A 84 6.73 -15.14 -8.88
CA VAL A 84 7.39 -14.18 -7.99
C VAL A 84 7.48 -14.71 -6.56
N THR A 85 8.52 -14.31 -5.84
CA THR A 85 8.69 -14.60 -4.41
C THR A 85 8.94 -13.27 -3.70
N PRO A 86 7.96 -12.76 -2.92
CA PRO A 86 8.14 -11.52 -2.17
C PRO A 86 9.29 -11.63 -1.17
N ALA A 87 10.13 -10.60 -1.15
CA ALA A 87 11.17 -10.40 -0.15
C ALA A 87 10.73 -9.38 0.92
N ILE A 88 9.75 -8.53 0.60
CA ILE A 88 9.09 -7.60 1.51
C ILE A 88 7.63 -8.01 1.58
N ILE A 89 7.07 -8.13 2.81
CA ILE A 89 5.70 -8.59 3.08
C ILE A 89 5.14 -7.75 4.23
N GLU A 90 4.23 -6.81 3.93
CA GLU A 90 3.61 -5.90 4.90
C GLU A 90 4.64 -5.23 5.83
N GLU A 91 5.58 -4.50 5.23
CA GLU A 91 6.64 -3.84 6.00
C GLU A 91 6.53 -2.32 5.94
N PRO A 92 6.72 -1.62 7.08
CA PRO A 92 6.75 -0.17 7.14
C PRO A 92 8.08 0.39 6.65
N PHE A 93 8.01 1.36 5.73
CA PHE A 93 9.16 2.10 5.21
C PHE A 93 9.00 3.60 5.44
N TYR A 94 10.13 4.31 5.51
CA TYR A 94 10.20 5.73 5.85
C TYR A 94 11.10 6.48 4.87
N SER A 95 10.62 7.58 4.34
CA SER A 95 11.46 8.53 3.60
C SER A 95 11.86 9.67 4.53
N LEU A 96 13.13 9.68 4.96
CA LEU A 96 13.67 10.77 5.77
C LEU A 96 13.77 12.06 4.95
N GLU A 97 14.16 11.95 3.68
CA GLU A 97 14.28 13.07 2.74
C GLU A 97 12.94 13.77 2.54
N HIS A 98 11.89 12.98 2.28
CA HIS A 98 10.57 13.52 1.98
C HIS A 98 9.63 13.53 3.18
N SER A 99 10.04 13.04 4.36
CA SER A 99 9.24 12.99 5.60
C SER A 99 7.83 12.46 5.37
N PHE A 100 7.72 11.24 4.87
CA PHE A 100 6.51 10.46 4.77
C PHE A 100 6.85 8.97 4.94
N ALA A 101 5.84 8.12 5.09
CA ALA A 101 6.02 6.70 5.30
C ALA A 101 4.93 5.88 4.58
N GLY A 102 5.00 4.56 4.71
CA GLY A 102 3.96 3.65 4.21
C GLY A 102 4.32 2.21 4.51
N CYS A 103 3.30 1.38 4.65
CA CYS A 103 3.46 -0.06 4.69
C CYS A 103 3.39 -0.59 3.25
N VAL A 104 4.44 -1.27 2.80
CA VAL A 104 4.51 -1.83 1.45
C VAL A 104 3.97 -3.26 1.51
N ASP A 105 2.90 -3.52 0.76
CA ASP A 105 2.23 -4.82 0.81
C ASP A 105 3.19 -5.93 0.39
N ARG A 106 3.75 -5.83 -0.81
CA ARG A 106 4.74 -6.78 -1.33
C ARG A 106 5.80 -6.09 -2.18
N ALA A 107 7.04 -6.58 -2.08
CA ALA A 107 8.05 -6.27 -3.07
C ALA A 107 9.01 -7.45 -3.27
N TRP A 108 9.60 -7.52 -4.48
CA TRP A 108 10.61 -8.52 -4.83
C TRP A 108 11.62 -7.94 -5.81
N LEU A 109 12.72 -8.63 -6.00
CA LEU A 109 13.71 -8.27 -7.00
C LEU A 109 13.40 -8.96 -8.33
N ASP A 110 13.35 -8.18 -9.40
CA ASP A 110 13.40 -8.64 -10.79
C ASP A 110 14.76 -8.22 -11.36
N GLY A 111 15.67 -9.17 -11.43
CA GLY A 111 17.07 -8.89 -11.68
C GLY A 111 17.67 -8.00 -10.57
N LYS A 112 18.01 -6.75 -10.92
CA LYS A 112 18.59 -5.76 -9.98
C LYS A 112 17.59 -4.71 -9.50
N HIS A 113 16.34 -4.80 -9.95
CA HIS A 113 15.33 -3.76 -9.72
C HIS A 113 14.22 -4.26 -8.80
N TRP A 114 13.87 -3.43 -7.83
CA TRP A 114 12.70 -3.69 -7.02
C TRP A 114 11.43 -3.50 -7.84
N VAL A 115 10.51 -4.44 -7.69
CA VAL A 115 9.12 -4.39 -8.17
C VAL A 115 8.21 -4.42 -6.95
N ILE A 116 7.21 -3.56 -6.91
CA ILE A 116 6.23 -3.51 -5.82
C ILE A 116 4.87 -4.01 -6.32
N ALA A 117 4.13 -4.63 -5.43
CA ALA A 117 2.71 -4.93 -5.66
C ALA A 117 1.87 -4.41 -4.50
N ASP A 118 0.73 -3.84 -4.86
CA ASP A 118 -0.32 -3.41 -3.95
C ASP A 118 -1.54 -4.32 -4.17
N ILE A 119 -1.99 -4.98 -3.10
CA ILE A 119 -3.08 -5.95 -3.12
C ILE A 119 -4.39 -5.23 -2.85
N LYS A 120 -5.44 -5.56 -3.61
CA LYS A 120 -6.79 -5.05 -3.39
C LYS A 120 -7.79 -6.21 -3.37
N SER A 121 -8.68 -6.23 -2.37
CA SER A 121 -9.82 -7.17 -2.28
C SER A 121 -11.07 -6.62 -2.97
N GLY A 122 -10.89 -5.83 -4.02
CA GLY A 122 -11.93 -5.19 -4.82
C GLY A 122 -11.31 -4.49 -6.02
N PRO A 123 -12.11 -3.76 -6.82
CA PRO A 123 -11.64 -3.10 -8.04
C PRO A 123 -10.43 -2.20 -7.79
N LEU A 124 -9.47 -2.22 -8.73
CA LEU A 124 -8.30 -1.36 -8.66
C LEU A 124 -8.72 0.11 -8.81
N PRO A 125 -8.40 0.98 -7.83
CA PRO A 125 -8.82 2.36 -7.87
C PRO A 125 -7.99 3.20 -8.86
N ASP A 126 -8.55 4.31 -9.33
CA ASP A 126 -7.88 5.23 -10.26
C ASP A 126 -6.60 5.84 -9.67
N TRP A 127 -6.55 6.04 -8.35
CA TRP A 127 -5.40 6.57 -7.63
C TRP A 127 -4.28 5.53 -7.36
N LEU A 128 -4.47 4.26 -7.75
CA LEU A 128 -3.50 3.18 -7.54
C LEU A 128 -2.08 3.57 -8.00
N THR A 129 -1.96 4.16 -9.20
CA THR A 129 -0.66 4.54 -9.76
C THR A 129 0.09 5.53 -8.86
N LEU A 130 -0.61 6.44 -8.21
CA LEU A 130 -0.04 7.39 -7.26
C LEU A 130 0.34 6.73 -5.93
N GLN A 131 -0.42 5.75 -5.45
CA GLN A 131 -0.06 4.97 -4.27
C GLN A 131 1.21 4.18 -4.53
N LEU A 132 1.28 3.45 -5.65
CA LEU A 132 2.49 2.75 -6.08
C LEU A 132 3.68 3.71 -6.25
N ALA A 133 3.45 4.93 -6.72
CA ALA A 133 4.50 5.94 -6.82
C ALA A 133 5.08 6.30 -5.44
N GLY A 134 4.24 6.52 -4.43
CA GLY A 134 4.68 6.73 -3.05
C GLY A 134 5.50 5.54 -2.53
N TYR A 135 4.98 4.33 -2.64
CA TYR A 135 5.70 3.12 -2.23
C TYR A 135 7.02 2.93 -2.99
N SER A 136 7.04 3.25 -4.29
CA SER A 136 8.26 3.13 -5.09
C SER A 136 9.38 4.09 -4.68
N ILE A 137 9.05 5.23 -4.08
CA ILE A 137 10.04 6.14 -3.48
C ILE A 137 10.62 5.50 -2.22
N LEU A 138 9.79 4.84 -1.40
CA LEU A 138 10.19 4.25 -0.13
C LEU A 138 11.19 3.10 -0.30
N VAL A 139 11.01 2.25 -1.32
CA VAL A 139 11.86 1.06 -1.56
C VAL A 139 12.71 1.18 -2.83
N ASN A 140 12.74 2.34 -3.45
CA ASN A 140 13.45 2.60 -4.72
C ASN A 140 13.08 1.60 -5.84
N ALA A 141 11.76 1.32 -5.99
CA ALA A 141 11.29 0.38 -7.00
C ALA A 141 11.19 1.03 -8.40
N PHE A 142 11.43 0.26 -9.45
CA PHE A 142 11.41 0.74 -10.84
C PHE A 142 10.08 0.48 -11.56
N SER A 143 9.30 -0.45 -11.08
CA SER A 143 7.97 -0.75 -11.59
C SER A 143 7.07 -1.21 -10.44
N GLY A 144 5.79 -1.24 -10.70
CA GLY A 144 4.81 -1.70 -9.72
C GLY A 144 3.58 -2.28 -10.38
N MET A 145 2.74 -2.89 -9.58
CA MET A 145 1.45 -3.40 -10.04
C MET A 145 0.41 -3.34 -8.94
N GLY A 146 -0.84 -3.17 -9.33
CA GLY A 146 -1.98 -3.52 -8.51
C GLY A 146 -2.43 -4.93 -8.80
N VAL A 147 -2.69 -5.71 -7.77
CA VAL A 147 -3.24 -7.05 -7.87
C VAL A 147 -4.62 -7.06 -7.23
N GLU A 148 -5.67 -7.07 -8.07
CA GLU A 148 -7.04 -7.22 -7.64
C GLU A 148 -7.32 -8.69 -7.38
N LEU A 149 -7.65 -9.03 -6.13
CA LEU A 149 -8.11 -10.35 -5.74
C LEU A 149 -9.65 -10.35 -5.71
N ARG A 150 -10.27 -11.37 -6.29
CA ARG A 150 -11.72 -11.47 -6.42
C ARG A 150 -12.30 -12.60 -5.58
N ASP A 151 -13.55 -12.44 -5.20
CA ASP A 151 -14.33 -13.39 -4.39
C ASP A 151 -14.68 -14.72 -5.10
N ASN A 152 -14.27 -14.86 -6.36
CA ASN A 152 -14.40 -16.08 -7.15
C ASN A 152 -13.07 -16.84 -7.36
N GLY A 153 -12.03 -16.49 -6.61
CA GLY A 153 -10.70 -17.13 -6.73
C GLY A 153 -9.88 -16.66 -7.94
N SER A 154 -10.35 -15.68 -8.70
CA SER A 154 -9.60 -15.10 -9.81
C SER A 154 -8.89 -13.81 -9.40
N TYR A 155 -7.91 -13.39 -10.19
CA TYR A 155 -7.22 -12.13 -10.00
C TYR A 155 -7.14 -11.32 -11.30
N CYS A 156 -6.89 -10.01 -11.18
CA CYS A 156 -6.54 -9.12 -12.27
C CYS A 156 -5.31 -8.30 -11.91
N VAL A 157 -4.46 -7.98 -12.88
CA VAL A 157 -3.24 -7.21 -12.67
C VAL A 157 -3.23 -5.97 -13.54
N LYS A 158 -2.94 -4.82 -12.93
CA LYS A 158 -2.59 -3.58 -13.65
C LYS A 158 -1.13 -3.27 -13.42
N MET A 159 -0.33 -3.42 -14.47
CA MET A 159 1.09 -3.06 -14.43
C MET A 159 1.28 -1.55 -14.58
N VAL A 160 2.18 -1.00 -13.77
CA VAL A 160 2.66 0.39 -13.88
C VAL A 160 4.15 0.34 -14.20
N LYS A 161 4.47 0.65 -15.45
CA LYS A 161 5.85 0.59 -15.96
C LYS A 161 6.68 1.80 -15.54
N THR A 162 7.99 1.66 -15.60
CA THR A 162 8.98 2.67 -15.17
C THR A 162 8.66 4.11 -15.61
N PRO A 163 8.38 4.42 -16.89
CA PRO A 163 8.12 5.81 -17.30
C PRO A 163 6.88 6.40 -16.63
N GLU A 164 5.81 5.61 -16.52
CA GLU A 164 4.55 6.00 -15.87
C GLU A 164 4.77 6.20 -14.37
N LEU A 165 5.44 5.24 -13.72
CA LEU A 165 5.72 5.28 -12.29
C LEU A 165 6.57 6.51 -11.91
N PHE A 166 7.59 6.83 -12.69
CA PHE A 166 8.44 8.00 -12.44
C PHE A 166 7.70 9.33 -12.68
N LYS A 167 6.78 9.38 -13.65
CA LYS A 167 5.88 10.54 -13.80
C LYS A 167 4.98 10.68 -12.56
N ALA A 168 4.40 9.59 -12.10
CA ALA A 168 3.53 9.56 -10.92
C ALA A 168 4.28 9.92 -9.63
N ARG A 169 5.58 9.56 -9.48
CA ARG A 169 6.39 10.01 -8.33
C ARG A 169 6.43 11.52 -8.20
N ARG A 170 6.63 12.24 -9.29
CA ARG A 170 6.62 13.71 -9.27
C ARG A 170 5.29 14.26 -8.80
N GLN A 171 4.19 13.74 -9.33
CA GLN A 171 2.85 14.13 -8.92
C GLN A 171 2.58 13.79 -7.43
N PHE A 172 3.00 12.62 -6.96
CA PHE A 172 2.87 12.24 -5.55
C PHE A 172 3.63 13.22 -4.64
N LEU A 173 4.85 13.62 -5.00
CA LEU A 173 5.63 14.58 -4.23
C LEU A 173 5.00 15.99 -4.22
N GLU A 174 4.34 16.41 -5.30
CA GLU A 174 3.56 17.65 -5.34
C GLU A 174 2.37 17.59 -4.35
N PHE A 175 1.62 16.48 -4.33
CA PHE A 175 0.56 16.27 -3.35
C PHE A 175 1.09 16.21 -1.91
N LEU A 176 2.20 15.53 -1.69
CA LEU A 176 2.85 15.48 -0.39
C LEU A 176 3.24 16.89 0.12
N ALA A 177 3.81 17.72 -0.75
CA ALA A 177 4.16 19.10 -0.41
C ALA A 177 2.92 19.93 -0.03
N LEU A 178 1.84 19.79 -0.80
CA LEU A 178 0.54 20.44 -0.51
C LEU A 178 -0.03 20.01 0.85
N VAL A 179 -0.05 18.72 1.12
CA VAL A 179 -0.56 18.15 2.38
C VAL A 179 0.27 18.65 3.56
N LYS A 180 1.59 18.64 3.46
CA LYS A 180 2.47 19.15 4.53
C LYS A 180 2.23 20.64 4.81
N LYS A 181 2.07 21.46 3.76
CA LYS A 181 1.75 22.88 3.92
C LYS A 181 0.44 23.08 4.69
N ARG A 182 -0.63 22.38 4.30
CA ARG A 182 -1.94 22.45 4.99
C ARG A 182 -1.86 22.01 6.46
N ARG A 183 -1.10 20.93 6.75
CA ARG A 183 -0.90 20.47 8.14
C ARG A 183 -0.17 21.52 8.99
N LEU A 184 0.81 22.23 8.43
CA LEU A 184 1.51 23.33 9.13
C LEU A 184 0.59 24.52 9.41
N GLU A 185 -0.22 24.92 8.44
CA GLU A 185 -1.19 26.01 8.58
C GLU A 185 -2.20 25.72 9.70
N THR A 186 -2.80 24.52 9.68
CA THR A 186 -3.75 24.08 10.72
C THR A 186 -3.11 24.01 12.12
N TRP A 187 -1.82 23.67 12.20
CA TRP A 187 -1.12 23.63 13.48
C TRP A 187 -0.83 25.02 14.05
N THR A 188 -0.51 26.00 13.20
CA THR A 188 -0.30 27.40 13.61
C THR A 188 -1.59 28.06 14.07
N GLU A 189 -2.72 27.82 13.38
CA GLU A 189 -4.04 28.33 13.77
C GLU A 189 -4.52 27.80 15.13
N LYS A 190 -4.22 26.56 15.47
CA LYS A 190 -4.59 25.98 16.79
C LYS A 190 -3.77 26.49 17.97
N LYS A 191 -2.66 27.21 17.71
CA LYS A 191 -1.78 27.77 18.74
C LYS A 191 -1.90 29.29 18.90
N ALA A 192 -2.62 29.95 18.00
CA ALA A 192 -2.91 31.38 18.05
C ALA A 192 -4.22 31.63 18.82
#